data_808f96150243cf0cdd254ae6c51aec0a
#
_entry.id   808f96150243cf0cdd254ae6c51aec0a
#
_cell.length_a   1.000
_cell.length_b   1.000
_cell.length_c   1.000
_cell.angle_alpha   90.00
_cell.angle_beta   90.00
_cell.angle_gamma   90.00
#
_symmetry.space_group_name_H-M   'P 1'
#
loop_
_entity.id
_entity.type
_entity.pdbx_description
1 polymer ?
#
loop_
_entity_poly.entity_id
_entity_poly.type
_entity_poly.pdbx_seq_one_letter_code
_entity_poly.pdbx_strand_id
1 'polypeptide(L)'
;MSSWLQSIFTSPILNPDTDTTNFINYFDTKYSNEHPNFLTGSYQLAVEKAFQQSKLLIVYMHSPLHVDSDEFCNKIICSASFIEYTNSNFLFWAGSMSDMEAYSLSIQLKTTSFPFLTVFMCQSKNAVQIADRFNGTITGA
;
A
#
# COMPACT_ATOMS: atom_id res chain seq x y z
N MET A 1 20.44 29.18 -5.27
CA MET A 1 19.33 28.36 -5.85
C MET A 1 18.03 29.06 -5.62
N SER A 2 17.25 29.19 -6.67
CA SER A 2 15.97 29.86 -6.53
C SER A 2 14.95 28.96 -5.84
N SER A 3 14.04 29.56 -5.08
CA SER A 3 13.02 28.83 -4.33
C SER A 3 12.05 28.08 -5.24
N TRP A 4 11.80 28.58 -6.44
CA TRP A 4 10.90 27.91 -7.37
C TRP A 4 11.47 26.55 -7.81
N LEU A 5 12.79 26.46 -7.93
CA LEU A 5 13.45 25.22 -8.30
C LEU A 5 13.30 24.18 -7.19
N GLN A 6 13.41 24.61 -5.95
CA GLN A 6 13.17 23.71 -4.81
C GLN A 6 11.73 23.23 -4.78
N SER A 7 10.77 24.09 -5.07
CA SER A 7 9.37 23.72 -5.13
C SER A 7 9.11 22.64 -6.17
N ILE A 8 9.77 22.73 -7.32
CA ILE A 8 9.63 21.76 -8.38
C ILE A 8 10.13 20.37 -7.92
N PHE A 9 11.23 20.33 -7.18
CA PHE A 9 11.86 19.06 -6.81
C PHE A 9 11.40 18.49 -5.49
N THR A 10 10.79 19.28 -4.62
CA THR A 10 10.51 18.80 -3.26
C THR A 10 9.05 18.80 -2.87
N SER A 11 8.25 19.75 -3.35
CA SER A 11 6.96 19.99 -2.72
C SER A 11 5.81 19.15 -3.29
N PRO A 12 5.42 19.24 -4.55
CA PRO A 12 4.22 18.52 -5.00
C PRO A 12 4.49 17.07 -5.39
N ILE A 13 5.76 16.64 -5.46
CA ILE A 13 6.11 15.32 -5.99
C ILE A 13 5.87 14.22 -4.99
N LEU A 14 6.16 14.47 -3.70
CA LEU A 14 5.93 13.52 -2.63
C LEU A 14 5.05 14.17 -1.58
N ASN A 15 3.80 13.77 -1.54
CA ASN A 15 2.87 14.15 -0.49
C ASN A 15 2.11 12.90 -0.04
N PRO A 16 2.73 12.06 0.80
CA PRO A 16 2.15 10.77 1.17
C PRO A 16 0.80 10.87 1.87
N ASP A 17 0.58 11.89 2.67
CA ASP A 17 -0.71 12.06 3.34
C ASP A 17 -1.82 12.29 2.32
N THR A 18 -1.61 13.19 1.38
CA THR A 18 -2.58 13.48 0.33
C THR A 18 -2.77 12.26 -0.58
N ASP A 19 -1.67 11.63 -0.98
CA ASP A 19 -1.72 10.49 -1.89
C ASP A 19 -2.49 9.33 -1.28
N THR A 20 -2.21 8.97 -0.03
CA THR A 20 -2.91 7.86 0.62
C THR A 20 -4.36 8.21 0.91
N THR A 21 -4.66 9.43 1.28
CA THR A 21 -6.06 9.88 1.47
C THR A 21 -6.82 9.80 0.16
N ASN A 22 -6.23 10.26 -0.94
CA ASN A 22 -6.85 10.17 -2.26
C ASN A 22 -7.05 8.73 -2.69
N PHE A 23 -6.09 7.86 -2.38
CA PHE A 23 -6.25 6.45 -2.69
C PHE A 23 -7.42 5.82 -1.94
N ILE A 24 -7.56 6.14 -0.66
CA ILE A 24 -8.68 5.63 0.15
C ILE A 24 -10.01 6.09 -0.45
N ASN A 25 -10.13 7.36 -0.80
CA ASN A 25 -11.34 7.90 -1.41
C ASN A 25 -11.63 7.24 -2.76
N TYR A 26 -10.60 7.03 -3.56
CA TYR A 26 -10.72 6.31 -4.83
C TYR A 26 -11.21 4.89 -4.61
N PHE A 27 -10.63 4.20 -3.64
CA PHE A 27 -10.99 2.82 -3.34
C PHE A 27 -12.44 2.71 -2.85
N ASP A 28 -12.83 3.60 -1.93
CA ASP A 28 -14.19 3.67 -1.40
C ASP A 28 -15.22 3.82 -2.53
N THR A 29 -14.91 4.70 -3.48
CA THR A 29 -15.82 5.01 -4.57
C THR A 29 -15.87 3.88 -5.60
N LYS A 30 -14.72 3.30 -5.93
CA LYS A 30 -14.66 2.33 -7.01
C LYS A 30 -15.07 0.92 -6.57
N TYR A 31 -14.71 0.53 -5.36
CA TYR A 31 -14.94 -0.84 -4.88
C TYR A 31 -15.94 -0.90 -3.73
N SER A 32 -15.54 -0.41 -2.56
CA SER A 32 -16.38 -0.41 -1.38
C SER A 32 -15.71 0.39 -0.27
N ASN A 33 -16.51 0.95 0.64
CA ASN A 33 -15.96 1.54 1.86
C ASN A 33 -15.75 0.48 2.96
N GLU A 34 -16.07 -0.76 2.67
CA GLU A 34 -15.75 -1.88 3.55
C GLU A 34 -14.45 -2.52 3.05
N HIS A 35 -13.36 -2.20 3.71
CA HIS A 35 -12.02 -2.67 3.39
C HIS A 35 -11.17 -2.59 4.66
N PRO A 36 -9.96 -3.21 4.68
CA PRO A 36 -9.06 -3.06 5.82
C PRO A 36 -8.76 -1.60 6.13
N ASN A 37 -8.36 -1.32 7.36
CA ASN A 37 -7.98 0.03 7.77
C ASN A 37 -6.68 0.43 7.09
N PHE A 38 -6.80 1.11 5.96
CA PHE A 38 -5.62 1.60 5.23
C PHE A 38 -4.99 2.75 5.98
N LEU A 39 -3.69 2.66 6.22
CA LEU A 39 -2.95 3.74 6.87
C LEU A 39 -2.80 4.92 5.92
N THR A 40 -2.81 6.12 6.49
CA THR A 40 -2.45 7.33 5.75
C THR A 40 -1.00 7.70 6.05
N GLY A 41 -0.39 8.46 5.15
CA GLY A 41 0.98 8.91 5.33
C GLY A 41 1.97 8.03 4.58
N SER A 42 3.24 8.23 4.86
CA SER A 42 4.31 7.56 4.14
C SER A 42 4.42 6.08 4.51
N TYR A 43 4.99 5.32 3.60
CA TYR A 43 5.37 3.93 3.85
C TYR A 43 6.31 3.85 5.06
N GLN A 44 7.26 4.78 5.17
CA GLN A 44 8.19 4.80 6.30
C GLN A 44 7.45 4.93 7.64
N LEU A 45 6.43 5.77 7.69
CA LEU A 45 5.63 5.94 8.89
C LEU A 45 4.86 4.66 9.22
N ALA A 46 4.39 3.96 8.19
CA ALA A 46 3.72 2.67 8.38
C ALA A 46 4.67 1.63 9.00
N VAL A 47 5.92 1.60 8.53
CA VAL A 47 6.94 0.71 9.08
C VAL A 47 7.19 1.03 10.56
N GLU A 48 7.32 2.31 10.89
CA GLU A 48 7.51 2.72 12.28
C GLU A 48 6.37 2.30 13.18
N LYS A 49 5.13 2.50 12.72
CA LYS A 49 3.95 2.09 13.49
C LYS A 49 3.88 0.59 13.70
N ALA A 50 4.17 -0.17 12.65
CA ALA A 50 4.16 -1.64 12.74
C ALA A 50 5.21 -2.13 13.72
N PHE A 51 6.40 -1.54 13.69
CA PHE A 51 7.45 -1.87 14.64
C PHE A 51 7.01 -1.55 16.07
N GLN A 52 6.45 -0.36 16.29
CA GLN A 52 6.03 0.07 17.63
C GLN A 52 4.91 -0.81 18.20
N GLN A 53 4.02 -1.29 17.34
CA GLN A 53 2.90 -2.12 17.75
C GLN A 53 3.19 -3.62 17.69
N SER A 54 4.40 -3.99 17.29
CA SER A 54 4.80 -5.40 17.14
C SER A 54 3.86 -6.17 16.21
N LYS A 55 3.46 -5.51 15.13
CA LYS A 55 2.58 -6.10 14.12
C LYS A 55 3.30 -6.25 12.79
N LEU A 56 2.87 -7.22 12.00
CA LEU A 56 3.30 -7.34 10.62
C LEU A 56 2.62 -6.24 9.79
N LEU A 57 3.30 -5.80 8.74
CA LEU A 57 2.79 -4.77 7.85
C LEU A 57 2.49 -5.38 6.48
N ILE A 58 1.25 -5.23 6.04
CA ILE A 58 0.88 -5.56 4.66
C ILE A 58 1.06 -4.31 3.81
N VAL A 59 1.74 -4.46 2.68
CA VAL A 59 1.89 -3.40 1.69
C VAL A 59 1.23 -3.87 0.40
N TYR A 60 0.19 -3.16 0.00
CA TYR A 60 -0.53 -3.44 -1.25
C TYR A 60 -0.26 -2.32 -2.25
N MET A 61 0.17 -2.71 -3.45
CA MET A 61 0.40 -1.77 -4.54
C MET A 61 -0.67 -1.93 -5.58
N HIS A 62 -1.48 -0.90 -5.76
CA HIS A 62 -2.61 -0.92 -6.67
C HIS A 62 -2.22 -0.38 -8.03
N SER A 63 -2.45 -1.18 -9.05
CA SER A 63 -2.28 -0.75 -10.44
C SER A 63 -3.66 -0.61 -11.08
N PRO A 64 -4.14 0.62 -11.29
CA PRO A 64 -5.47 0.83 -11.85
C PRO A 64 -5.60 0.39 -13.30
N LEU A 65 -4.47 0.13 -13.97
CA LEU A 65 -4.46 -0.27 -15.38
C LEU A 65 -4.54 -1.78 -15.58
N HIS A 66 -4.46 -2.57 -14.52
CA HIS A 66 -4.52 -4.03 -14.61
C HIS A 66 -5.91 -4.53 -14.25
N VAL A 67 -6.49 -5.32 -15.15
CA VAL A 67 -7.83 -5.89 -14.97
C VAL A 67 -7.92 -6.76 -13.72
N ASP A 68 -6.86 -7.51 -13.44
CA ASP A 68 -6.82 -8.40 -12.28
C ASP A 68 -6.90 -7.66 -10.96
N SER A 69 -6.55 -6.37 -10.93
CA SER A 69 -6.64 -5.56 -9.73
C SER A 69 -8.08 -5.38 -9.27
N ASP A 70 -9.02 -5.20 -10.20
CA ASP A 70 -10.43 -5.03 -9.84
C ASP A 70 -10.99 -6.29 -9.19
N GLU A 71 -10.67 -7.45 -9.75
CA GLU A 71 -11.12 -8.72 -9.18
C GLU A 71 -10.52 -8.95 -7.80
N PHE A 72 -9.23 -8.68 -7.64
CA PHE A 72 -8.55 -8.82 -6.35
C PHE A 72 -9.18 -7.91 -5.31
N CYS A 73 -9.42 -6.65 -5.65
CA CYS A 73 -10.00 -5.70 -4.71
C CYS A 73 -11.42 -6.09 -4.32
N ASN A 74 -12.26 -6.47 -5.30
CA ASN A 74 -13.64 -6.81 -5.02
C ASN A 74 -13.79 -8.13 -4.26
N LYS A 75 -13.00 -9.14 -4.61
CA LYS A 75 -13.18 -10.49 -4.06
C LYS A 75 -12.36 -10.76 -2.81
N ILE A 76 -11.19 -10.15 -2.70
CA ILE A 76 -10.28 -10.43 -1.59
C ILE A 76 -10.27 -9.28 -0.60
N ILE A 77 -9.84 -8.09 -1.03
CA ILE A 77 -9.63 -6.98 -0.09
C ILE A 77 -10.94 -6.54 0.56
N CYS A 78 -12.04 -6.58 -0.17
CA CYS A 78 -13.35 -6.18 0.36
C CYS A 78 -14.12 -7.33 1.02
N SER A 79 -13.52 -8.53 1.14
CA SER A 79 -14.22 -9.63 1.79
C SER A 79 -14.21 -9.44 3.32
N ALA A 80 -15.33 -9.80 3.96
CA ALA A 80 -15.47 -9.61 5.41
C ALA A 80 -14.41 -10.39 6.19
N SER A 81 -14.12 -11.62 5.77
CA SER A 81 -13.13 -12.45 6.47
C SER A 81 -11.72 -11.87 6.35
N PHE A 82 -11.37 -11.35 5.17
CA PHE A 82 -10.06 -10.74 4.97
C PHE A 82 -9.92 -9.47 5.80
N ILE A 83 -10.96 -8.64 5.81
CA ILE A 83 -10.97 -7.39 6.59
C ILE A 83 -10.79 -7.68 8.08
N GLU A 84 -11.56 -8.60 8.60
CA GLU A 84 -11.50 -8.93 10.03
C GLU A 84 -10.12 -9.49 10.41
N TYR A 85 -9.63 -10.44 9.64
CA TYR A 85 -8.34 -11.05 9.91
C TYR A 85 -7.21 -10.02 9.82
N THR A 86 -7.25 -9.19 8.79
CA THR A 86 -6.22 -8.18 8.54
C THR A 86 -6.22 -7.11 9.64
N ASN A 87 -7.37 -6.58 9.97
CA ASN A 87 -7.48 -5.54 11.00
C ASN A 87 -7.04 -6.04 12.38
N SER A 88 -7.25 -7.33 12.66
CA SER A 88 -6.89 -7.91 13.96
C SER A 88 -5.40 -8.18 14.10
N ASN A 89 -4.70 -8.48 13.00
CA ASN A 89 -3.35 -9.04 13.07
C ASN A 89 -2.27 -8.21 12.39
N PHE A 90 -2.67 -7.27 11.52
CA PHE A 90 -1.73 -6.53 10.68
C PHE A 90 -2.01 -5.04 10.69
N LEU A 91 -1.02 -4.26 10.31
CA LEU A 91 -1.24 -2.93 9.77
C LEU A 91 -1.24 -3.05 8.24
N PHE A 92 -1.92 -2.13 7.58
CA PHE A 92 -2.10 -2.21 6.12
C PHE A 92 -1.80 -0.86 5.50
N TRP A 93 -0.80 -0.81 4.63
CA TRP A 93 -0.48 0.36 3.83
C TRP A 93 -0.75 0.07 2.37
N ALA A 94 -1.51 0.95 1.72
CA ALA A 94 -1.84 0.78 0.32
C ALA A 94 -1.52 2.05 -0.45
N GLY A 95 -0.95 1.89 -1.62
CA GLY A 95 -0.65 3.01 -2.50
C GLY A 95 -0.96 2.69 -3.94
N SER A 96 -1.24 3.73 -4.72
CA SER A 96 -1.47 3.59 -6.16
C SER A 96 -0.16 3.72 -6.91
N MET A 97 -0.02 2.92 -7.96
CA MET A 97 1.15 3.02 -8.85
C MET A 97 1.22 4.35 -9.58
N SER A 98 0.14 5.14 -9.55
CA SER A 98 0.18 6.51 -10.06
C SER A 98 0.91 7.47 -9.13
N ASP A 99 1.15 7.07 -7.89
CA ASP A 99 1.79 7.93 -6.90
C ASP A 99 3.26 7.60 -6.79
N MET A 100 4.08 8.62 -6.56
CA MET A 100 5.54 8.49 -6.62
C MET A 100 6.08 7.51 -5.58
N GLU A 101 5.57 7.55 -4.36
CA GLU A 101 6.09 6.69 -3.30
C GLU A 101 5.82 5.22 -3.59
N ALA A 102 4.58 4.88 -3.96
CA ALA A 102 4.23 3.49 -4.28
C ALA A 102 5.02 3.01 -5.50
N TYR A 103 5.16 3.86 -6.51
CA TYR A 103 5.92 3.52 -7.71
C TYR A 103 7.38 3.23 -7.37
N SER A 104 8.01 4.10 -6.58
CA SER A 104 9.41 3.93 -6.17
C SER A 104 9.60 2.65 -5.35
N LEU A 105 8.65 2.38 -4.44
CA LEU A 105 8.69 1.18 -3.63
C LEU A 105 8.54 -0.07 -4.49
N SER A 106 7.69 -0.03 -5.52
CA SER A 106 7.53 -1.17 -6.43
C SER A 106 8.83 -1.53 -7.15
N ILE A 107 9.63 -0.53 -7.50
CA ILE A 107 10.93 -0.75 -8.13
C ILE A 107 11.88 -1.39 -7.14
N GLN A 108 11.93 -0.90 -5.91
CA GLN A 108 12.79 -1.46 -4.87
C GLN A 108 12.43 -2.91 -4.55
N LEU A 109 11.15 -3.24 -4.59
CA LEU A 109 10.68 -4.60 -4.32
C LEU A 109 10.68 -5.49 -5.56
N LYS A 110 11.10 -4.97 -6.69
CA LYS A 110 11.17 -5.71 -7.96
C LYS A 110 9.83 -6.33 -8.33
N THR A 111 8.77 -5.53 -8.23
CA THR A 111 7.43 -5.96 -8.57
C THR A 111 7.32 -6.18 -10.07
N THR A 112 6.92 -7.38 -10.48
CA THR A 112 6.85 -7.74 -11.89
C THR A 112 5.43 -7.96 -12.40
N SER A 113 4.48 -8.12 -11.49
CA SER A 113 3.09 -8.38 -11.88
C SER A 113 2.14 -7.85 -10.82
N PHE A 114 0.88 -7.64 -11.21
CA PHE A 114 -0.16 -7.14 -10.33
C PHE A 114 -1.36 -8.07 -10.39
N PRO A 115 -2.11 -8.19 -9.30
CA PRO A 115 -1.96 -7.47 -8.03
C PRO A 115 -0.70 -7.88 -7.27
N PHE A 116 -0.17 -6.96 -6.47
CA PHE A 116 1.06 -7.19 -5.71
C PHE A 116 0.85 -6.83 -4.24
N LEU A 117 1.10 -7.78 -3.38
CA LEU A 117 0.96 -7.60 -1.94
C LEU A 117 2.15 -8.23 -1.24
N THR A 118 2.76 -7.51 -0.33
CA THR A 118 3.92 -7.98 0.42
C THR A 118 3.63 -7.89 1.91
N VAL A 119 4.08 -8.86 2.67
CA VAL A 119 3.98 -8.85 4.12
C VAL A 119 5.38 -8.64 4.68
N PHE A 120 5.54 -7.59 5.49
CA PHE A 120 6.82 -7.25 6.11
C PHE A 120 6.80 -7.52 7.60
N MET A 121 7.92 -8.06 8.08
CA MET A 121 8.26 -8.03 9.49
C MET A 121 9.12 -6.79 9.72
N CYS A 122 8.67 -5.86 10.54
CA CYS A 122 9.38 -4.61 10.80
C CYS A 122 10.29 -4.82 12.00
N GLN A 123 11.60 -4.89 11.73
CA GLN A 123 12.61 -5.21 12.74
C GLN A 123 13.06 -3.99 13.51
N SER A 124 12.92 -2.80 12.90
CA SER A 124 13.18 -1.51 13.53
C SER A 124 12.38 -0.47 12.75
N LYS A 125 12.47 0.79 13.16
CA LYS A 125 11.73 1.85 12.47
C LYS A 125 12.18 2.08 11.03
N ASN A 126 13.28 1.48 10.60
CA ASN A 126 13.79 1.65 9.24
C ASN A 126 14.38 0.36 8.65
N ALA A 127 14.08 -0.79 9.23
CA ALA A 127 14.55 -2.06 8.72
C ALA A 127 13.40 -3.06 8.65
N VAL A 128 13.21 -3.65 7.48
CA VAL A 128 12.15 -4.63 7.25
C VAL A 128 12.72 -5.89 6.67
N GLN A 129 12.03 -7.00 6.92
CA GLN A 129 12.29 -8.30 6.30
C GLN A 129 11.01 -8.77 5.63
N ILE A 130 11.12 -9.26 4.39
CA ILE A 130 9.96 -9.79 3.69
C ILE A 130 9.59 -11.12 4.34
N ALA A 131 8.37 -11.18 4.89
CA ALA A 131 7.83 -12.40 5.46
C ALA A 131 7.09 -13.23 4.42
N ASP A 132 6.40 -12.56 3.48
CA ASP A 132 5.68 -13.24 2.41
C ASP A 132 5.41 -12.27 1.27
N ARG A 133 5.16 -12.83 0.09
CA ARG A 133 4.85 -12.04 -1.11
C ARG A 133 3.74 -12.74 -1.89
N PHE A 134 2.83 -11.95 -2.41
CA PHE A 134 1.84 -12.39 -3.38
C PHE A 134 1.91 -11.49 -4.59
N ASN A 135 2.11 -12.06 -5.77
CA ASN A 135 2.04 -11.29 -7.00
C ASN A 135 1.44 -12.14 -8.10
N GLY A 136 0.77 -11.47 -9.05
CA GLY A 136 0.19 -12.12 -10.21
C GLY A 136 -1.29 -12.43 -10.04
N THR A 137 -1.75 -13.39 -10.83
CA THR A 137 -3.16 -13.71 -10.97
C THR A 137 -3.69 -14.42 -9.73
N ILE A 138 -4.90 -14.02 -9.31
CA ILE A 138 -5.60 -14.75 -8.29
C ILE A 138 -6.05 -16.09 -8.87
N THR A 139 -5.58 -17.18 -8.30
CA THR A 139 -6.11 -18.49 -8.61
C THR A 139 -7.31 -18.71 -7.70
N GLY A 140 -8.34 -19.36 -8.19
CA GLY A 140 -9.57 -19.54 -7.44
C GLY A 140 -9.48 -20.41 -6.19
N ALA A 141 -8.31 -20.53 -5.65
CA ALA A 141 -8.11 -21.30 -4.43
C ALA A 141 -8.57 -20.51 -3.22
#